data_2a5174041fd2d4c395e064f22dbebc33
#
_entry.id   2a5174041fd2d4c395e064f22dbebc33
#
_cell.length_a   1.000
_cell.length_b   1.000
_cell.length_c   1.000
_cell.angle_alpha   90.00
_cell.angle_beta   90.00
_cell.angle_gamma   90.00
#
_symmetry.space_group_name_H-M   'P 1'
#
loop_
_entity.id
_entity.type
_entity.pdbx_description
1 polymer ?
#
loop_
_entity_poly.entity_id
_entity_poly.type
_entity_poly.pdbx_seq_one_letter_code
_entity_poly.pdbx_strand_id
1 'polypeptide(L)'
;MKVRVRLFASAKDIVGQREVLLDLPEGTTAAGLLQRLAADHPGLRGLAPSIRLAVNREYVEGSRLLAEGDEVAFIPPVSGGADLYEITESHLSLDRLAAAVGRNTSGAVASFLGIVREFARGRRVQYLEYDAYPEMATATMRQIGDEIRRRWPVDVIAMLHRVGRLGIGEASIAIAVSSPHRREALEACAYAIERVKEIVPIWKKEVWTDGAEWIGSTVDEYQERKREGEAMPRG
;
A
#
# COMPACT_ATOMS: atom_id res chain seq x y z
N MET A 1 16.22 8.25 -35.34
CA MET A 1 16.91 8.07 -34.04
C MET A 1 16.40 6.83 -33.33
N LYS A 2 17.30 6.04 -32.76
CA LYS A 2 16.94 4.81 -32.05
C LYS A 2 16.82 5.08 -30.56
N VAL A 3 15.68 4.68 -29.96
CA VAL A 3 15.39 4.85 -28.54
C VAL A 3 15.02 3.49 -27.97
N ARG A 4 15.43 3.26 -26.72
CA ARG A 4 15.08 2.06 -25.96
C ARG A 4 13.92 2.37 -25.02
N VAL A 5 12.78 1.70 -25.20
CA VAL A 5 11.62 1.85 -24.33
C VAL A 5 11.60 0.71 -23.33
N ARG A 6 11.58 1.04 -22.01
CA ARG A 6 11.41 0.09 -20.93
C ARG A 6 9.99 0.12 -20.41
N LEU A 7 9.39 -1.05 -20.31
CA LEU A 7 8.00 -1.25 -19.92
C LEU A 7 7.89 -2.00 -18.60
N PHE A 8 7.05 -1.50 -17.70
CA PHE A 8 6.85 -2.06 -16.37
C PHE A 8 5.38 -2.41 -16.14
N ALA A 9 5.12 -3.33 -15.23
CA ALA A 9 3.79 -3.74 -14.77
C ALA A 9 2.78 -3.88 -15.94
N SER A 10 1.60 -3.26 -15.83
CA SER A 10 0.53 -3.36 -16.84
C SER A 10 0.95 -2.92 -18.26
N ALA A 11 1.87 -1.96 -18.40
CA ALA A 11 2.38 -1.58 -19.73
C ALA A 11 3.19 -2.72 -20.38
N LYS A 12 3.99 -3.44 -19.58
CA LYS A 12 4.71 -4.64 -20.03
C LYS A 12 3.73 -5.75 -20.43
N ASP A 13 2.68 -5.96 -19.60
CA ASP A 13 1.71 -7.05 -19.85
C ASP A 13 0.89 -6.79 -21.13
N ILE A 14 0.55 -5.53 -21.41
CA ILE A 14 -0.17 -5.13 -22.63
C ILE A 14 0.72 -5.29 -23.88
N VAL A 15 1.98 -4.86 -23.81
CA VAL A 15 2.91 -4.92 -24.97
C VAL A 15 3.50 -6.32 -25.12
N GLY A 16 3.52 -7.14 -24.06
CA GLY A 16 4.08 -8.49 -24.05
C GLY A 16 5.61 -8.55 -23.93
N GLN A 17 6.29 -7.40 -23.80
CA GLN A 17 7.75 -7.30 -23.75
C GLN A 17 8.16 -6.32 -22.65
N ARG A 18 9.36 -6.56 -22.06
CA ARG A 18 9.98 -5.65 -21.07
C ARG A 18 10.68 -4.46 -21.71
N GLU A 19 11.13 -4.65 -22.93
CA GLU A 19 11.95 -3.68 -23.65
C GLU A 19 11.63 -3.73 -25.14
N VAL A 20 11.53 -2.55 -25.76
CA VAL A 20 11.30 -2.38 -27.18
C VAL A 20 12.29 -1.35 -27.71
N LEU A 21 12.98 -1.67 -28.80
CA LEU A 21 13.80 -0.72 -29.56
C LEU A 21 12.94 -0.12 -30.68
N LEU A 22 12.84 1.20 -30.69
CA LEU A 22 12.05 1.91 -31.71
C LEU A 22 12.92 2.89 -32.50
N ASP A 23 12.65 2.96 -33.77
CA ASP A 23 13.23 3.96 -34.67
C ASP A 23 12.21 5.13 -34.79
N LEU A 24 12.61 6.32 -34.35
CA LEU A 24 11.78 7.49 -34.23
C LEU A 24 12.30 8.63 -35.13
N PRO A 25 11.40 9.48 -35.65
CA PRO A 25 11.79 10.75 -36.27
C PRO A 25 12.53 11.66 -35.28
N GLU A 26 13.41 12.50 -35.77
CA GLU A 26 13.99 13.58 -34.96
C GLU A 26 12.89 14.54 -34.52
N GLY A 27 13.05 15.10 -33.31
CA GLY A 27 12.05 15.98 -32.72
C GLY A 27 10.89 15.27 -32.03
N THR A 28 10.91 13.91 -31.93
CA THR A 28 9.90 13.18 -31.17
C THR A 28 10.04 13.49 -29.69
N THR A 29 8.90 13.80 -29.03
CA THR A 29 8.83 14.01 -27.57
C THR A 29 8.54 12.70 -26.84
N ALA A 30 8.76 12.67 -25.53
CA ALA A 30 8.43 11.54 -24.67
C ALA A 30 6.93 11.18 -24.73
N ALA A 31 6.03 12.18 -24.75
CA ALA A 31 4.60 11.95 -24.95
C ALA A 31 4.28 11.44 -26.36
N GLY A 32 4.94 11.96 -27.40
CA GLY A 32 4.78 11.49 -28.77
C GLY A 32 5.17 10.04 -28.95
N LEU A 33 6.24 9.58 -28.26
CA LEU A 33 6.61 8.18 -28.20
C LEU A 33 5.54 7.31 -27.54
N LEU A 34 4.99 7.76 -26.40
CA LEU A 34 3.89 7.05 -25.72
C LEU A 34 2.66 6.92 -26.63
N GLN A 35 2.27 7.99 -27.30
CA GLN A 35 1.13 7.99 -28.23
C GLN A 35 1.35 7.03 -29.40
N ARG A 36 2.55 6.98 -29.97
CA ARG A 36 2.90 6.04 -31.03
C ARG A 36 2.77 4.59 -30.56
N LEU A 37 3.35 4.26 -29.41
CA LEU A 37 3.25 2.89 -28.87
C LEU A 37 1.80 2.53 -28.52
N ALA A 38 1.01 3.47 -28.04
CA ALA A 38 -0.44 3.30 -27.77
C ALA A 38 -1.27 3.14 -29.07
N ALA A 39 -0.80 3.61 -30.22
CA ALA A 39 -1.44 3.35 -31.50
C ALA A 39 -1.25 1.88 -31.93
N ASP A 40 -0.04 1.34 -31.71
CA ASP A 40 0.31 -0.05 -32.03
C ASP A 40 -0.28 -1.04 -31.01
N HIS A 41 -0.50 -0.60 -29.75
CA HIS A 41 -1.04 -1.39 -28.65
C HIS A 41 -2.28 -0.69 -28.02
N PRO A 42 -3.51 -0.97 -28.52
CA PRO A 42 -4.71 -0.27 -28.06
C PRO A 42 -4.97 -0.29 -26.55
N GLY A 43 -4.54 -1.36 -25.86
CA GLY A 43 -4.63 -1.46 -24.39
C GLY A 43 -3.84 -0.39 -23.65
N LEU A 44 -2.79 0.21 -24.25
CA LEU A 44 -2.06 1.34 -23.65
C LEU A 44 -2.84 2.65 -23.68
N ARG A 45 -3.84 2.82 -24.54
CA ARG A 45 -4.60 4.09 -24.66
C ARG A 45 -5.30 4.47 -23.37
N GLY A 46 -5.87 3.48 -22.67
CA GLY A 46 -6.53 3.69 -21.38
C GLY A 46 -5.54 4.01 -20.24
N LEU A 47 -4.31 3.55 -20.36
CA LEU A 47 -3.26 3.79 -19.36
C LEU A 47 -2.47 5.07 -19.63
N ALA A 48 -2.39 5.53 -20.86
CA ALA A 48 -1.53 6.63 -21.29
C ALA A 48 -1.67 7.90 -20.42
N PRO A 49 -2.88 8.36 -20.00
CA PRO A 49 -3.02 9.53 -19.15
C PRO A 49 -2.40 9.38 -17.76
N SER A 50 -2.21 8.14 -17.29
CA SER A 50 -1.69 7.82 -15.96
C SER A 50 -0.23 7.33 -15.97
N ILE A 51 0.38 7.12 -17.14
CA ILE A 51 1.78 6.71 -17.26
C ILE A 51 2.69 7.92 -16.96
N ARG A 52 3.60 7.74 -16.00
CA ARG A 52 4.71 8.67 -15.80
C ARG A 52 5.87 8.29 -16.71
N LEU A 53 6.48 9.30 -17.29
CA LEU A 53 7.61 9.12 -18.21
C LEU A 53 8.92 9.41 -17.50
N ALA A 54 9.92 8.58 -17.71
CA ALA A 54 11.29 8.86 -17.30
C ALA A 54 12.24 8.68 -18.51
N VAL A 55 13.21 9.56 -18.65
CA VAL A 55 14.27 9.48 -19.65
C VAL A 55 15.59 9.37 -18.91
N ASN A 56 16.40 8.36 -19.26
CA ASN A 56 17.69 8.10 -18.63
C ASN A 56 17.63 8.05 -17.10
N ARG A 57 16.56 7.45 -16.54
CA ARG A 57 16.27 7.25 -15.11
C ARG A 57 15.81 8.52 -14.36
N GLU A 58 15.50 9.61 -15.06
CA GLU A 58 14.94 10.83 -14.48
C GLU A 58 13.52 11.04 -14.95
N TYR A 59 12.60 11.40 -14.04
CA TYR A 59 11.24 11.74 -14.41
C TYR A 59 11.22 13.02 -15.24
N VAL A 60 10.43 12.98 -16.32
CA VAL A 60 10.33 14.09 -17.27
C VAL A 60 8.87 14.43 -17.59
N GLU A 61 8.65 15.66 -18.03
CA GLU A 61 7.39 16.07 -18.64
C GLU A 61 7.26 15.52 -20.06
N GLY A 62 6.02 15.32 -20.52
CA GLY A 62 5.74 14.77 -21.84
C GLY A 62 6.34 15.55 -23.01
N SER A 63 6.61 16.85 -22.83
CA SER A 63 7.23 17.76 -23.81
C SER A 63 8.74 17.53 -23.99
N ARG A 64 9.40 16.71 -23.17
CA ARG A 64 10.83 16.41 -23.26
C ARG A 64 11.16 15.82 -24.64
N LEU A 65 12.04 16.49 -25.40
CA LEU A 65 12.57 15.97 -26.66
C LEU A 65 13.52 14.81 -26.41
N LEU A 66 13.38 13.76 -27.21
CA LEU A 66 14.22 12.57 -27.15
C LEU A 66 15.43 12.73 -28.07
N ALA A 67 16.52 12.05 -27.69
CA ALA A 67 17.77 11.99 -28.45
C ALA A 67 18.12 10.54 -28.82
N GLU A 68 19.08 10.39 -29.75
CA GLU A 68 19.63 9.09 -30.12
C GLU A 68 20.20 8.37 -28.89
N GLY A 69 19.81 7.13 -28.72
CA GLY A 69 20.26 6.29 -27.60
C GLY A 69 19.58 6.49 -26.27
N ASP A 70 18.59 7.38 -26.16
CA ASP A 70 17.83 7.57 -24.91
C ASP A 70 17.13 6.27 -24.46
N GLU A 71 17.17 6.02 -23.13
CA GLU A 71 16.35 5.02 -22.46
C GLU A 71 15.09 5.70 -21.91
N VAL A 72 13.93 5.36 -22.45
CA VAL A 72 12.65 5.92 -22.01
C VAL A 72 11.87 4.87 -21.25
N ALA A 73 11.57 5.13 -19.99
CA ALA A 73 10.77 4.24 -19.15
C ALA A 73 9.30 4.69 -19.11
N PHE A 74 8.40 3.78 -19.47
CA PHE A 74 6.97 3.94 -19.23
C PHE A 74 6.66 3.32 -17.87
N ILE A 75 6.41 4.18 -16.91
CA ILE A 75 6.11 3.82 -15.54
C ILE A 75 4.60 4.04 -15.38
N PRO A 76 3.78 2.99 -15.63
CA PRO A 76 2.37 3.08 -15.35
C PRO A 76 2.23 3.41 -13.86
N PRO A 77 1.14 4.07 -13.44
CA PRO A 77 0.77 4.00 -12.04
C PRO A 77 0.76 2.53 -11.71
N VAL A 78 1.23 2.17 -10.53
CA VAL A 78 1.13 0.80 -10.05
C VAL A 78 -0.30 0.34 -10.37
N SER A 79 -0.43 -0.58 -11.33
CA SER A 79 -1.61 -0.89 -12.13
C SER A 79 -2.79 -1.15 -11.22
N GLY A 80 -3.86 -0.35 -11.38
CA GLY A 80 -5.03 -0.40 -10.54
C GLY A 80 -4.60 -0.60 -9.10
N GLY A 81 -3.97 0.40 -8.45
CA GLY A 81 -3.37 0.33 -7.12
C GLY A 81 -3.07 -1.08 -6.67
N ALA A 82 -1.85 -1.51 -6.89
CA ALA A 82 -1.40 -2.72 -6.22
C ALA A 82 -1.67 -2.56 -4.73
N ASP A 83 -2.15 -3.62 -4.11
CA ASP A 83 -2.26 -3.64 -2.66
C ASP A 83 -0.94 -3.19 -2.04
N LEU A 84 -1.02 -2.37 -1.00
CA LEU A 84 0.12 -1.80 -0.33
C LEU A 84 0.28 -2.40 1.06
N TYR A 85 1.35 -3.14 1.27
CA TYR A 85 1.68 -3.76 2.55
C TYR A 85 3.07 -3.34 2.97
N GLU A 86 3.18 -2.59 4.07
CA GLU A 86 4.45 -1.97 4.45
C GLU A 86 4.65 -1.92 5.97
N ILE A 87 5.87 -2.21 6.39
CA ILE A 87 6.40 -1.88 7.71
C ILE A 87 7.31 -0.66 7.54
N THR A 88 7.09 0.40 8.29
CA THR A 88 7.76 1.69 8.08
C THR A 88 8.08 2.41 9.39
N GLU A 89 9.11 3.25 9.41
CA GLU A 89 9.37 4.19 10.50
C GLU A 89 8.70 5.55 10.27
N SER A 90 8.21 5.79 9.07
CA SER A 90 7.60 7.07 8.66
C SER A 90 6.22 7.27 9.26
N HIS A 91 5.83 8.54 9.43
CA HIS A 91 4.47 8.90 9.87
C HIS A 91 3.41 8.41 8.89
N LEU A 92 2.35 7.81 9.43
CA LEU A 92 1.21 7.34 8.65
C LEU A 92 0.21 8.47 8.40
N SER A 93 -0.31 8.56 7.17
CA SER A 93 -1.32 9.54 6.76
C SER A 93 -2.51 8.83 6.14
N LEU A 94 -3.70 9.01 6.72
CA LEU A 94 -4.94 8.46 6.16
C LEU A 94 -5.28 9.06 4.80
N ASP A 95 -5.04 10.36 4.59
CA ASP A 95 -5.34 11.02 3.33
C ASP A 95 -4.51 10.41 2.18
N ARG A 96 -3.22 10.20 2.42
CA ARG A 96 -2.35 9.53 1.44
C ARG A 96 -2.79 8.09 1.18
N LEU A 97 -3.20 7.38 2.23
CA LEU A 97 -3.63 6.00 2.12
C LEU A 97 -4.96 5.89 1.37
N ALA A 98 -5.94 6.72 1.70
CA ALA A 98 -7.23 6.79 1.01
C ALA A 98 -7.06 7.13 -0.47
N ALA A 99 -6.20 8.09 -0.80
CA ALA A 99 -5.86 8.44 -2.19
C ALA A 99 -5.19 7.27 -2.94
N ALA A 100 -4.34 6.49 -2.25
CA ALA A 100 -3.64 5.36 -2.85
C ALA A 100 -4.59 4.20 -3.22
N VAL A 101 -5.64 3.96 -2.41
CA VAL A 101 -6.59 2.85 -2.65
C VAL A 101 -7.80 3.23 -3.51
N GLY A 102 -8.15 4.52 -3.61
CA GLY A 102 -9.30 4.98 -4.38
C GLY A 102 -9.21 4.64 -5.87
N ARG A 103 -10.32 4.21 -6.47
CA ARG A 103 -10.45 3.91 -7.91
C ARG A 103 -11.72 4.54 -8.47
N ASN A 104 -11.76 4.74 -9.77
CA ASN A 104 -12.97 5.19 -10.46
C ASN A 104 -14.13 4.18 -10.36
N THR A 105 -13.82 2.93 -10.07
CA THR A 105 -14.77 1.83 -9.85
C THR A 105 -15.23 1.73 -8.41
N SER A 106 -14.51 2.36 -7.46
CA SER A 106 -14.82 2.30 -6.04
C SER A 106 -15.91 3.28 -5.67
N GLY A 107 -17.00 2.79 -5.11
CA GLY A 107 -18.07 3.60 -4.51
C GLY A 107 -17.80 3.95 -3.05
N ALA A 108 -16.82 3.28 -2.41
CA ALA A 108 -16.47 3.51 -1.00
C ALA A 108 -15.00 3.20 -0.71
N VAL A 109 -14.44 3.97 0.22
CA VAL A 109 -13.17 3.69 0.91
C VAL A 109 -13.45 3.64 2.40
N ALA A 110 -13.20 2.50 3.05
CA ALA A 110 -13.18 2.38 4.49
C ALA A 110 -11.74 2.45 5.00
N SER A 111 -11.52 3.13 6.12
CA SER A 111 -10.20 3.24 6.71
C SER A 111 -10.22 3.07 8.22
N PHE A 112 -9.13 2.52 8.75
CA PHE A 112 -8.87 2.38 10.18
C PHE A 112 -7.51 3.00 10.50
N LEU A 113 -7.45 3.76 11.60
CA LEU A 113 -6.23 4.31 12.15
C LEU A 113 -6.11 3.90 13.62
N GLY A 114 -5.11 3.10 13.96
CA GLY A 114 -4.76 2.78 15.33
C GLY A 114 -3.78 3.82 15.86
N ILE A 115 -4.11 4.44 17.01
CA ILE A 115 -3.31 5.50 17.63
C ILE A 115 -2.87 5.09 19.04
N VAL A 116 -1.73 5.64 19.48
CA VAL A 116 -1.20 5.44 20.83
C VAL A 116 -2.05 6.21 21.84
N ARG A 117 -2.61 5.49 22.82
CA ARG A 117 -3.43 6.06 23.87
C ARG A 117 -2.59 6.50 25.07
N GLU A 118 -3.02 7.53 25.80
CA GLU A 118 -2.39 8.01 27.02
C GLU A 118 -2.47 6.98 28.17
N PHE A 119 -3.50 6.17 28.21
CA PHE A 119 -3.68 5.15 29.25
C PHE A 119 -3.83 3.75 28.65
N ALA A 120 -3.09 2.80 29.21
CA ALA A 120 -3.20 1.38 28.95
C ALA A 120 -3.11 0.61 30.27
N ARG A 121 -3.97 -0.41 30.45
CA ARG A 121 -3.98 -1.28 31.65
C ARG A 121 -4.00 -0.50 32.99
N GLY A 122 -4.70 0.66 33.02
CA GLY A 122 -4.79 1.54 34.21
C GLY A 122 -3.53 2.36 34.51
N ARG A 123 -2.50 2.28 33.66
CA ARG A 123 -1.22 3.02 33.80
C ARG A 123 -1.10 4.10 32.73
N ARG A 124 -0.39 5.18 33.06
CA ARG A 124 -0.12 6.27 32.12
C ARG A 124 1.08 5.92 31.25
N VAL A 125 0.86 5.81 29.94
CA VAL A 125 1.86 5.54 28.93
C VAL A 125 2.64 6.82 28.64
N GLN A 126 3.96 6.73 28.53
CA GLN A 126 4.81 7.81 28.03
C GLN A 126 4.97 7.70 26.51
N TYR A 127 5.25 6.51 26.03
CA TYR A 127 5.33 6.16 24.61
C TYR A 127 5.23 4.63 24.45
N LEU A 128 4.99 4.21 23.23
CA LEU A 128 5.12 2.81 22.80
C LEU A 128 6.37 2.66 21.92
N GLU A 129 6.95 1.48 21.97
CA GLU A 129 8.00 1.05 21.05
C GLU A 129 7.50 -0.21 20.33
N TYR A 130 7.50 -0.15 18.99
CA TYR A 130 7.12 -1.27 18.16
C TYR A 130 8.32 -1.86 17.46
N ASP A 131 8.39 -3.16 17.43
CA ASP A 131 9.38 -3.92 16.68
C ASP A 131 8.66 -4.95 15.80
N ALA A 132 9.26 -5.31 14.68
CA ALA A 132 8.69 -6.27 13.74
C ALA A 132 9.79 -7.02 12.98
N TYR A 133 9.45 -8.18 12.44
CA TYR A 133 10.23 -8.81 11.38
C TYR A 133 9.63 -8.39 10.03
N PRO A 134 10.18 -7.36 9.35
CA PRO A 134 9.50 -6.67 8.24
C PRO A 134 9.09 -7.58 7.09
N GLU A 135 9.98 -8.50 6.68
CA GLU A 135 9.73 -9.40 5.55
C GLU A 135 8.58 -10.37 5.86
N MET A 136 8.57 -10.95 7.05
CA MET A 136 7.52 -11.87 7.49
C MET A 136 6.21 -11.12 7.75
N ALA A 137 6.27 -9.95 8.39
CA ALA A 137 5.10 -9.12 8.65
C ALA A 137 4.41 -8.70 7.35
N THR A 138 5.20 -8.25 6.37
CA THR A 138 4.68 -7.87 5.05
C THR A 138 4.11 -9.06 4.28
N ALA A 139 4.75 -10.23 4.34
CA ALA A 139 4.23 -11.46 3.73
C ALA A 139 2.90 -11.88 4.37
N THR A 140 2.79 -11.79 5.70
CA THR A 140 1.57 -12.11 6.45
C THR A 140 0.44 -11.10 6.13
N MET A 141 0.75 -9.81 5.98
CA MET A 141 -0.24 -8.81 5.52
C MET A 141 -0.75 -9.12 4.11
N ARG A 142 0.09 -9.59 3.19
CA ARG A 142 -0.35 -10.06 1.86
C ARG A 142 -1.30 -11.26 1.96
N GLN A 143 -0.99 -12.22 2.82
CA GLN A 143 -1.88 -13.35 3.09
C GLN A 143 -3.26 -12.87 3.56
N ILE A 144 -3.32 -11.87 4.46
CA ILE A 144 -4.58 -11.26 4.91
C ILE A 144 -5.31 -10.61 3.72
N GLY A 145 -4.60 -9.92 2.85
CA GLY A 145 -5.17 -9.36 1.62
C GLY A 145 -5.81 -10.42 0.73
N ASP A 146 -5.14 -11.56 0.56
CA ASP A 146 -5.69 -12.70 -0.20
C ASP A 146 -6.93 -13.31 0.49
N GLU A 147 -6.95 -13.37 1.84
CA GLU A 147 -8.12 -13.81 2.59
C GLU A 147 -9.32 -12.87 2.37
N ILE A 148 -9.09 -11.55 2.36
CA ILE A 148 -10.10 -10.52 2.11
C ILE A 148 -10.67 -10.67 0.69
N ARG A 149 -9.82 -10.80 -0.32
CA ARG A 149 -10.25 -10.92 -1.74
C ARG A 149 -11.07 -12.17 -2.00
N ARG A 150 -10.85 -13.23 -1.23
CA ARG A 150 -11.71 -14.45 -1.33
C ARG A 150 -13.09 -14.27 -0.73
N ARG A 151 -13.28 -13.26 0.14
CA ARG A 151 -14.54 -13.04 0.89
C ARG A 151 -15.37 -11.88 0.36
N TRP A 152 -14.72 -10.84 -0.13
CA TRP A 152 -15.37 -9.61 -0.56
C TRP A 152 -14.82 -9.10 -1.90
N PRO A 153 -15.68 -8.50 -2.73
CA PRO A 153 -15.29 -7.87 -3.97
C PRO A 153 -14.65 -6.51 -3.68
N VAL A 154 -13.38 -6.50 -3.29
CA VAL A 154 -12.62 -5.29 -3.00
C VAL A 154 -11.72 -4.91 -4.17
N ASP A 155 -11.53 -3.59 -4.38
CA ASP A 155 -10.67 -3.08 -5.45
C ASP A 155 -9.20 -3.07 -5.01
N VAL A 156 -8.89 -2.37 -3.91
CA VAL A 156 -7.52 -2.24 -3.39
C VAL A 156 -7.50 -2.29 -1.88
N ILE A 157 -6.43 -2.86 -1.34
CA ILE A 157 -6.17 -2.98 0.08
C ILE A 157 -4.82 -2.34 0.40
N ALA A 158 -4.77 -1.51 1.44
CA ALA A 158 -3.53 -0.99 1.99
C ALA A 158 -3.47 -1.25 3.49
N MET A 159 -2.35 -1.80 3.97
CA MET A 159 -2.05 -2.01 5.39
C MET A 159 -0.62 -1.56 5.65
N LEU A 160 -0.47 -0.52 6.47
CA LEU A 160 0.83 0.01 6.87
C LEU A 160 0.95 -0.05 8.38
N HIS A 161 2.05 -0.58 8.89
CA HIS A 161 2.34 -0.54 10.31
C HIS A 161 3.65 0.20 10.56
N ARG A 162 3.62 1.12 11.53
CA ARG A 162 4.80 1.88 11.93
C ARG A 162 5.54 1.16 13.06
N VAL A 163 6.87 1.15 12.97
CA VAL A 163 7.78 0.61 13.97
C VAL A 163 8.65 1.72 14.58
N GLY A 164 9.41 1.37 15.63
CA GLY A 164 10.17 2.31 16.42
C GLY A 164 9.34 2.98 17.52
N ARG A 165 9.81 4.13 18.01
CA ARG A 165 9.18 4.87 19.10
C ARG A 165 8.02 5.73 18.62
N LEU A 166 6.85 5.58 19.26
CA LEU A 166 5.62 6.31 18.97
C LEU A 166 5.11 7.00 20.23
N GLY A 167 4.91 8.32 20.15
CA GLY A 167 4.31 9.14 21.20
C GLY A 167 2.79 9.01 21.26
N ILE A 168 2.20 9.56 22.34
CA ILE A 168 0.75 9.60 22.52
C ILE A 168 0.11 10.37 21.35
N GLY A 169 -0.98 9.84 20.80
CA GLY A 169 -1.68 10.39 19.65
C GLY A 169 -1.07 10.03 18.29
N GLU A 170 0.14 9.49 18.24
CA GLU A 170 0.73 9.04 16.98
C GLU A 170 0.09 7.74 16.46
N ALA A 171 0.01 7.64 15.15
CA ALA A 171 -0.54 6.46 14.49
C ALA A 171 0.47 5.32 14.43
N SER A 172 0.06 4.14 14.89
CA SER A 172 0.86 2.90 14.82
C SER A 172 0.50 2.03 13.61
N ILE A 173 -0.75 2.03 13.20
CA ILE A 173 -1.24 1.26 12.06
C ILE A 173 -2.27 2.06 11.28
N ALA A 174 -2.22 1.97 9.96
CA ALA A 174 -3.23 2.51 9.06
C ALA A 174 -3.65 1.43 8.06
N ILE A 175 -4.96 1.25 7.91
CA ILE A 175 -5.57 0.33 6.96
C ILE A 175 -6.56 1.11 6.11
N ALA A 176 -6.59 0.86 4.80
CA ALA A 176 -7.63 1.35 3.92
C ALA A 176 -8.02 0.26 2.92
N VAL A 177 -9.32 0.15 2.67
CA VAL A 177 -9.89 -0.81 1.71
C VAL A 177 -10.89 -0.07 0.83
N SER A 178 -10.73 -0.19 -0.48
CA SER A 178 -11.70 0.32 -1.43
C SER A 178 -12.54 -0.81 -2.03
N SER A 179 -13.80 -0.52 -2.31
CA SER A 179 -14.77 -1.47 -2.88
C SER A 179 -15.87 -0.71 -3.64
N PRO A 180 -16.54 -1.35 -4.62
CA PRO A 180 -17.73 -0.78 -5.28
C PRO A 180 -18.82 -0.36 -4.28
N HIS A 181 -18.97 -1.07 -3.16
CA HIS A 181 -20.02 -0.81 -2.18
C HIS A 181 -19.47 -0.66 -0.77
N ARG A 182 -20.10 0.21 0.03
CA ARG A 182 -19.66 0.56 1.39
C ARG A 182 -19.63 -0.60 2.38
N ARG A 183 -20.53 -1.56 2.25
CA ARG A 183 -20.64 -2.68 3.19
C ARG A 183 -19.41 -3.55 3.14
N GLU A 184 -18.99 -3.94 1.96
CA GLU A 184 -17.82 -4.78 1.73
C GLU A 184 -16.53 -4.07 2.15
N ALA A 185 -16.43 -2.75 1.88
CA ALA A 185 -15.28 -1.96 2.32
C ALA A 185 -15.15 -1.94 3.87
N LEU A 186 -16.27 -1.73 4.58
CA LEU A 186 -16.29 -1.69 6.05
C LEU A 186 -16.01 -3.06 6.66
N GLU A 187 -16.66 -4.11 6.17
CA GLU A 187 -16.46 -5.49 6.65
C GLU A 187 -15.02 -5.96 6.41
N ALA A 188 -14.46 -5.70 5.23
CA ALA A 188 -13.08 -6.04 4.88
C ALA A 188 -12.06 -5.26 5.72
N CYS A 189 -12.30 -3.97 5.98
CA CYS A 189 -11.43 -3.15 6.82
C CYS A 189 -11.44 -3.63 8.28
N ALA A 190 -12.62 -3.95 8.83
CA ALA A 190 -12.74 -4.53 10.17
C ALA A 190 -12.05 -5.89 10.27
N TYR A 191 -12.25 -6.75 9.29
CA TYR A 191 -11.56 -8.04 9.20
C TYR A 191 -10.04 -7.87 9.14
N ALA A 192 -9.55 -6.92 8.35
CA ALA A 192 -8.12 -6.67 8.20
C ALA A 192 -7.44 -6.37 9.55
N ILE A 193 -7.99 -5.46 10.35
CA ILE A 193 -7.37 -5.10 11.65
C ILE A 193 -7.41 -6.25 12.64
N GLU A 194 -8.49 -7.03 12.69
CA GLU A 194 -8.55 -8.20 13.56
C GLU A 194 -7.50 -9.24 13.15
N ARG A 195 -7.39 -9.54 11.86
CA ARG A 195 -6.38 -10.49 11.36
C ARG A 195 -4.94 -10.02 11.57
N VAL A 196 -4.67 -8.72 11.40
CA VAL A 196 -3.33 -8.16 11.70
C VAL A 196 -2.94 -8.47 13.14
N LYS A 197 -3.85 -8.24 14.09
CA LYS A 197 -3.61 -8.54 15.50
C LYS A 197 -3.47 -10.03 15.80
N GLU A 198 -4.11 -10.90 15.00
CA GLU A 198 -4.07 -12.35 15.20
C GLU A 198 -2.77 -12.99 14.72
N ILE A 199 -2.20 -12.54 13.59
CA ILE A 199 -1.17 -13.31 12.91
C ILE A 199 0.07 -12.54 12.47
N VAL A 200 0.04 -11.18 12.44
CA VAL A 200 1.20 -10.41 11.98
C VAL A 200 2.24 -10.30 13.10
N PRO A 201 3.49 -10.72 12.87
CA PRO A 201 4.54 -10.73 13.90
C PRO A 201 5.06 -9.30 14.15
N ILE A 202 4.37 -8.60 15.03
CA ILE A 202 4.71 -7.27 15.51
C ILE A 202 4.68 -7.30 17.04
N TRP A 203 5.73 -6.80 17.66
CA TRP A 203 5.88 -6.71 19.11
C TRP A 203 5.69 -5.29 19.58
N LYS A 204 5.06 -5.13 20.75
CA LYS A 204 4.81 -3.83 21.36
C LYS A 204 5.42 -3.80 22.76
N LYS A 205 6.17 -2.74 23.05
CA LYS A 205 6.65 -2.42 24.38
C LYS A 205 5.93 -1.17 24.89
N GLU A 206 5.35 -1.27 26.05
CA GLU A 206 4.78 -0.12 26.75
C GLU A 206 5.80 0.47 27.71
N VAL A 207 6.00 1.78 27.64
CA VAL A 207 6.92 2.51 28.51
C VAL A 207 6.11 3.48 29.37
N TRP A 208 6.24 3.34 30.67
CA TRP A 208 5.58 4.16 31.68
C TRP A 208 6.61 4.97 32.46
N THR A 209 6.18 5.79 33.40
CA THR A 209 7.07 6.62 34.23
C THR A 209 7.95 5.77 35.17
N ASP A 210 7.46 4.60 35.57
CA ASP A 210 8.02 3.72 36.59
C ASP A 210 8.53 2.37 36.02
N GLY A 211 8.65 2.25 34.71
CA GLY A 211 9.19 1.06 34.05
C GLY A 211 8.75 0.89 32.62
N ALA A 212 9.14 -0.23 32.04
CA ALA A 212 8.76 -0.64 30.69
C ALA A 212 8.58 -2.16 30.61
N GLU A 213 7.66 -2.60 29.76
CA GLU A 213 7.38 -4.03 29.58
C GLU A 213 7.09 -4.33 28.10
N TRP A 214 7.66 -5.41 27.60
CA TRP A 214 7.23 -6.00 26.35
C TRP A 214 5.90 -6.70 26.55
N ILE A 215 4.88 -6.20 25.89
CA ILE A 215 3.54 -6.75 25.91
C ILE A 215 3.45 -7.71 24.73
N GLY A 216 3.94 -8.94 24.87
CA GLY A 216 3.82 -10.02 23.91
C GLY A 216 3.96 -9.68 22.42
N SER A 217 3.79 -10.63 21.53
CA SER A 217 3.38 -10.27 20.16
C SER A 217 1.95 -9.73 20.24
N THR A 218 1.56 -8.82 19.35
CA THR A 218 0.14 -8.40 19.24
C THR A 218 -0.79 -9.60 19.10
N VAL A 219 -0.29 -10.72 18.61
CA VAL A 219 -0.90 -12.04 18.53
C VAL A 219 -1.25 -12.59 19.91
N ASP A 220 -0.32 -12.57 20.87
CA ASP A 220 -0.57 -13.14 22.22
C ASP A 220 -1.61 -12.31 22.98
N GLU A 221 -1.52 -10.97 22.90
CA GLU A 221 -2.48 -10.04 23.51
C GLU A 221 -3.91 -10.19 22.94
N TYR A 222 -4.02 -10.44 21.65
CA TYR A 222 -5.29 -10.69 20.98
C TYR A 222 -5.90 -12.03 21.42
N GLN A 223 -5.09 -13.07 21.49
CA GLN A 223 -5.52 -14.40 21.92
C GLN A 223 -6.00 -14.40 23.38
N GLU A 224 -5.31 -13.69 24.28
CA GLU A 224 -5.73 -13.52 25.68
C GLU A 224 -7.08 -12.80 25.79
N ARG A 225 -7.26 -11.67 25.12
CA ARG A 225 -8.54 -10.93 25.11
C ARG A 225 -9.69 -11.74 24.54
N LYS A 226 -9.43 -12.54 23.52
CA LYS A 226 -10.44 -13.42 22.95
C LYS A 226 -10.89 -14.47 23.94
N ARG A 227 -9.97 -15.05 24.70
CA ARG A 227 -10.26 -16.02 25.78
C ARG A 227 -11.05 -15.37 26.92
N GLU A 228 -10.67 -14.15 27.33
CA GLU A 228 -11.39 -13.39 28.35
C GLU A 228 -12.81 -12.97 27.89
N GLY A 229 -12.98 -12.56 26.64
CA GLY A 229 -14.28 -12.20 26.05
C GLY A 229 -15.21 -13.39 25.82
N GLU A 230 -14.69 -14.56 25.58
CA GLU A 230 -15.45 -15.83 25.50
C GLU A 230 -15.85 -16.35 26.89
N ALA A 231 -15.16 -15.91 27.95
CA ALA A 231 -15.49 -16.26 29.35
C ALA A 231 -16.61 -15.42 29.98
N MET A 232 -17.03 -14.33 29.33
CA MET A 232 -18.17 -13.51 29.82
C MET A 232 -19.48 -14.09 29.28
N PRO A 233 -20.41 -14.51 30.14
CA PRO A 233 -21.73 -14.96 29.70
C PRO A 233 -22.45 -13.79 29.04
N ARG A 234 -22.98 -14.00 27.84
CA ARG A 234 -23.89 -13.06 27.17
C ARG A 234 -25.14 -12.94 28.04
N GLY A 235 -25.25 -11.86 28.81
CA GLY A 235 -26.46 -11.46 29.51
C GLY A 235 -27.46 -10.80 28.57
#